data_bc72b3beb3bb76b4ec15038e1adcd8c2
#
_entry.id   bc72b3beb3bb76b4ec15038e1adcd8c2
#
_cell.length_a   1.000
_cell.length_b   1.000
_cell.length_c   1.000
_cell.angle_alpha   90.00
_cell.angle_beta   90.00
_cell.angle_gamma   90.00
#
_symmetry.space_group_name_H-M   'P 1'
#
loop_
_entity.id
_entity.type
_entity.pdbx_description
1 polymer ?
#
loop_
_entity_poly.entity_id
_entity_poly.type
_entity_poly.pdbx_seq_one_letter_code
_entity_poly.pdbx_strand_id
1 'polypeptide(L)'
;MPHFAKAPLERSLDQGGIGYRHLPELGGLRKPHRDSINLGWRNVSFRGYADYMQTEEFWTGVDRLLGLGPATIMCAEAVPWRCHRSLVADALTVRGVEVRHITGRSEPARHVLTPFARVHEGRISYPAPDTLAL
;
A
#
# COMPACT_ATOMS: atom_id res chain seq x y z
N MET A 1 -5.95 14.63 -11.97
CA MET A 1 -4.89 15.49 -12.55
C MET A 1 -4.43 14.85 -13.86
N PRO A 2 -4.68 15.51 -15.00
CA PRO A 2 -4.43 14.88 -16.30
C PRO A 2 -2.97 14.47 -16.54
N HIS A 3 -2.02 15.24 -16.01
CA HIS A 3 -0.59 14.94 -16.19
C HIS A 3 -0.11 13.72 -15.38
N PHE A 4 -0.95 13.21 -14.47
CA PHE A 4 -0.67 11.96 -13.75
C PHE A 4 -1.44 10.77 -14.31
N ALA A 5 -2.18 10.95 -15.40
CA ALA A 5 -2.75 9.82 -16.10
C ALA A 5 -1.62 8.94 -16.64
N LYS A 6 -1.89 7.64 -16.82
CA LYS A 6 -0.86 6.66 -17.14
C LYS A 6 0.05 7.06 -18.30
N ALA A 7 -0.52 7.39 -19.45
CA ALA A 7 0.29 7.64 -20.64
C ALA A 7 1.12 8.94 -20.57
N PRO A 8 0.55 10.09 -20.15
CA PRO A 8 1.33 11.31 -19.97
C PRO A 8 2.42 11.16 -18.90
N LEU A 9 2.13 10.48 -17.80
CA LEU A 9 3.09 10.26 -16.73
C LEU A 9 4.25 9.40 -17.21
N GLU A 10 3.94 8.30 -17.90
CA GLU A 10 4.97 7.40 -18.45
C GLU A 10 5.92 8.14 -19.38
N ARG A 11 5.38 8.99 -20.28
CA ARG A 11 6.21 9.79 -21.18
C ARG A 11 7.09 10.77 -20.44
N SER A 12 6.53 11.45 -19.42
CA SER A 12 7.31 12.42 -18.63
C SER A 12 8.49 11.76 -17.91
N LEU A 13 8.24 10.61 -17.30
CA LEU A 13 9.28 9.88 -16.57
C LEU A 13 10.32 9.33 -17.52
N ASP A 14 9.92 8.80 -18.67
CA ASP A 14 10.85 8.29 -19.69
C ASP A 14 11.78 9.39 -20.17
N GLN A 15 11.26 10.59 -20.42
CA GLN A 15 12.05 11.74 -20.80
C GLN A 15 13.06 12.12 -19.72
N GLY A 16 12.75 11.89 -18.47
CA GLY A 16 13.64 12.12 -17.34
C GLY A 16 14.59 10.97 -17.04
N GLY A 17 14.54 9.89 -17.83
CA GLY A 17 15.37 8.72 -17.61
C GLY A 17 14.91 7.83 -16.48
N ILE A 18 13.64 7.93 -16.08
CA ILE A 18 13.07 7.16 -14.97
C ILE A 18 12.12 6.11 -15.53
N GLY A 19 12.34 4.85 -15.17
CA GLY A 19 11.45 3.75 -15.57
C GLY A 19 10.08 3.87 -14.92
N TYR A 20 9.08 3.36 -15.61
CA TYR A 20 7.70 3.36 -15.12
C TYR A 20 7.10 1.97 -15.26
N ARG A 21 6.39 1.55 -14.23
CA ARG A 21 5.63 0.31 -14.23
C ARG A 21 4.29 0.54 -13.56
N HIS A 22 3.22 0.07 -14.19
CA HIS A 22 1.89 0.05 -13.62
C HIS A 22 1.62 -1.35 -13.07
N LEU A 23 1.31 -1.42 -11.76
CA LEU A 23 1.03 -2.68 -11.08
C LEU A 23 -0.43 -2.69 -10.61
N PRO A 24 -1.37 -3.12 -11.47
CA PRO A 24 -2.78 -3.14 -11.10
C PRO A 24 -3.07 -4.07 -9.92
N GLU A 25 -2.22 -5.08 -9.68
CA GLU A 25 -2.35 -5.98 -8.55
C GLU A 25 -2.25 -5.25 -7.21
N LEU A 26 -1.64 -4.06 -7.19
CA LEU A 26 -1.52 -3.24 -5.99
C LEU A 26 -2.50 -2.07 -5.97
N GLY A 27 -3.38 -2.00 -6.96
CA GLY A 27 -4.35 -0.91 -7.07
C GLY A 27 -5.41 -0.95 -5.97
N GLY A 28 -5.98 0.22 -5.69
CA GLY A 28 -7.01 0.40 -4.67
C GLY A 28 -8.43 0.12 -5.15
N LEU A 29 -9.40 0.72 -4.49
CA LEU A 29 -10.83 0.59 -4.81
C LEU A 29 -11.34 -0.84 -4.65
N ARG A 30 -10.98 -1.47 -3.53
CA ARG A 30 -11.45 -2.81 -3.18
C ARG A 30 -12.58 -2.70 -2.17
N LYS A 31 -13.60 -3.55 -2.33
CA LYS A 31 -14.74 -3.57 -1.41
C LYS A 31 -14.45 -4.58 -0.28
N PRO A 32 -14.81 -4.25 0.97
CA PRO A 32 -14.62 -5.19 2.06
C PRO A 32 -15.58 -6.37 1.95
N HIS A 33 -15.15 -7.52 2.47
CA HIS A 33 -16.01 -8.69 2.60
C HIS A 33 -16.98 -8.48 3.75
N ARG A 34 -18.13 -9.17 3.72
CA ARG A 34 -19.12 -9.12 4.81
C ARG A 34 -18.53 -9.58 6.13
N ASP A 35 -17.70 -10.61 6.06
CA ASP A 35 -17.07 -11.24 7.22
C ASP A 35 -15.62 -10.81 7.38
N SER A 36 -15.32 -9.57 7.02
CA SER A 36 -13.96 -9.03 7.09
C SER A 36 -13.37 -9.20 8.49
N ILE A 37 -12.13 -9.72 8.53
CA ILE A 37 -11.35 -9.81 9.77
C ILE A 37 -10.62 -8.50 10.06
N ASN A 38 -10.66 -7.54 9.15
CA ASN A 38 -9.86 -6.31 9.20
C ASN A 38 -10.66 -5.14 9.78
N LEU A 39 -11.40 -5.40 10.84
CA LEU A 39 -12.31 -4.44 11.47
C LEU A 39 -11.58 -3.31 12.20
N GLY A 40 -10.26 -3.42 12.37
CA GLY A 40 -9.45 -2.33 12.91
C GLY A 40 -9.48 -1.10 12.03
N TRP A 41 -9.68 -1.26 10.72
CA TRP A 41 -9.85 -0.15 9.81
C TRP A 41 -11.31 0.30 9.78
N ARG A 42 -11.56 1.51 10.25
CA ARG A 42 -12.90 2.10 10.18
C ARG A 42 -13.24 2.59 8.79
N ASN A 43 -12.22 3.03 8.05
CA ASN A 43 -12.39 3.46 6.67
C ASN A 43 -12.70 2.23 5.81
N VAL A 44 -13.85 2.25 5.14
CA VAL A 44 -14.35 1.12 4.36
C VAL A 44 -13.39 0.78 3.21
N SER A 45 -12.82 1.79 2.57
CA SER A 45 -11.87 1.57 1.48
C SER A 45 -10.60 0.87 1.97
N PHE A 46 -10.09 1.26 3.12
CA PHE A 46 -8.90 0.63 3.69
C PHE A 46 -9.20 -0.79 4.17
N ARG A 47 -10.39 -1.01 4.75
CA ARG A 47 -10.82 -2.35 5.14
C ARG A 47 -10.91 -3.26 3.91
N GLY A 48 -11.50 -2.76 2.83
CA GLY A 48 -11.58 -3.52 1.58
C GLY A 48 -10.20 -3.84 1.03
N TYR A 49 -9.29 -2.90 1.08
CA TYR A 49 -7.92 -3.13 0.65
C TYR A 49 -7.22 -4.16 1.54
N ALA A 50 -7.39 -4.06 2.85
CA ALA A 50 -6.82 -5.03 3.78
C ALA A 50 -7.36 -6.45 3.52
N ASP A 51 -8.64 -6.58 3.17
CA ASP A 51 -9.20 -7.87 2.77
C ASP A 51 -8.54 -8.40 1.50
N TYR A 52 -8.30 -7.52 0.52
CA TYR A 52 -7.59 -7.88 -0.70
C TYR A 52 -6.15 -8.33 -0.41
N MET A 53 -5.52 -7.77 0.62
CA MET A 53 -4.17 -8.17 1.03
C MET A 53 -4.09 -9.61 1.52
N GLN A 54 -5.21 -10.28 1.75
CA GLN A 54 -5.24 -11.70 2.08
C GLN A 54 -5.12 -12.60 0.85
N THR A 55 -5.14 -12.04 -0.36
CA THR A 55 -5.14 -12.81 -1.61
C THR A 55 -3.73 -13.03 -2.16
N GLU A 56 -3.56 -14.12 -2.91
CA GLU A 56 -2.30 -14.38 -3.61
C GLU A 56 -2.00 -13.32 -4.66
N GLU A 57 -3.03 -12.76 -5.30
CA GLU A 57 -2.88 -11.71 -6.30
C GLU A 57 -2.16 -10.50 -5.72
N PHE A 58 -2.53 -10.08 -4.51
CA PHE A 58 -1.85 -8.98 -3.85
C PHE A 58 -0.36 -9.26 -3.64
N TRP A 59 -0.05 -10.43 -3.07
CA TRP A 59 1.34 -10.77 -2.76
C TRP A 59 2.18 -11.01 -4.01
N THR A 60 1.57 -11.48 -5.09
CA THR A 60 2.24 -11.53 -6.39
C THR A 60 2.63 -10.13 -6.85
N GLY A 61 1.73 -9.16 -6.66
CA GLY A 61 2.04 -7.76 -6.95
C GLY A 61 3.20 -7.22 -6.11
N VAL A 62 3.21 -7.55 -4.82
CA VAL A 62 4.33 -7.17 -3.94
C VAL A 62 5.65 -7.75 -4.44
N ASP A 63 5.66 -9.04 -4.81
CA ASP A 63 6.86 -9.69 -5.30
C ASP A 63 7.34 -9.05 -6.62
N ARG A 64 6.42 -8.68 -7.50
CA ARG A 64 6.76 -7.99 -8.75
C ARG A 64 7.38 -6.63 -8.46
N LEU A 65 6.83 -5.89 -7.49
CA LEU A 65 7.39 -4.61 -7.08
C LEU A 65 8.82 -4.76 -6.56
N LEU A 66 9.04 -5.76 -5.71
CA LEU A 66 10.37 -6.03 -5.15
C LEU A 66 11.37 -6.41 -6.23
N GLY A 67 10.92 -7.09 -7.28
CA GLY A 67 11.76 -7.46 -8.42
C GLY A 67 12.27 -6.29 -9.25
N LEU A 68 11.67 -5.12 -9.11
CA LEU A 68 12.10 -3.92 -9.84
C LEU A 68 13.34 -3.25 -9.23
N GLY A 69 13.75 -3.67 -8.03
CA GLY A 69 14.82 -3.02 -7.28
C GLY A 69 14.34 -1.74 -6.63
N PRO A 70 15.26 -0.77 -6.37
CA PRO A 70 14.85 0.48 -5.75
C PRO A 70 13.77 1.18 -6.56
N ALA A 71 12.65 1.51 -5.90
CA ALA A 71 11.49 2.07 -6.57
C ALA A 71 10.74 3.03 -5.66
N THR A 72 10.01 3.94 -6.26
CA THR A 72 9.06 4.81 -5.57
C THR A 72 7.67 4.47 -6.07
N ILE A 73 6.75 4.19 -5.14
CA ILE A 73 5.35 3.99 -5.50
C ILE A 73 4.61 5.32 -5.45
N MET A 74 3.73 5.50 -6.42
CA MET A 74 2.93 6.71 -6.54
C MET A 74 1.45 6.36 -6.60
N CYS A 75 0.65 7.28 -6.10
CA CYS A 75 -0.80 7.22 -6.18
C CYS A 75 -1.29 8.56 -6.70
N ALA A 76 -2.32 8.56 -7.55
CA ALA A 76 -2.91 9.78 -8.06
C ALA A 76 -3.71 10.54 -6.98
N GLU A 77 -4.00 9.89 -5.85
CA GLU A 77 -4.76 10.51 -4.76
C GLU A 77 -3.91 11.51 -4.00
N ALA A 78 -4.37 12.76 -3.94
CA ALA A 78 -3.63 13.83 -3.30
C ALA A 78 -3.80 13.87 -1.77
N VAL A 79 -4.88 13.27 -1.25
CA VAL A 79 -5.15 13.28 0.21
C VAL A 79 -4.68 11.98 0.84
N PRO A 80 -3.77 12.05 1.83
CA PRO A 80 -3.15 10.83 2.40
C PRO A 80 -4.14 9.84 3.00
N TRP A 81 -5.22 10.31 3.60
CA TRP A 81 -6.21 9.42 4.23
C TRP A 81 -7.08 8.64 3.24
N ARG A 82 -6.98 8.93 1.94
CA ARG A 82 -7.64 8.18 0.87
C ARG A 82 -6.70 7.24 0.16
N CYS A 83 -5.41 7.34 0.45
CA CYS A 83 -4.39 6.56 -0.23
C CYS A 83 -4.03 5.32 0.57
N HIS A 84 -4.06 4.17 -0.10
CA HIS A 84 -3.75 2.88 0.53
C HIS A 84 -2.24 2.59 0.56
N ARG A 85 -1.38 3.59 0.26
CA ARG A 85 0.08 3.39 0.30
C ARG A 85 0.59 2.93 1.66
N SER A 86 -0.07 3.33 2.74
CA SER A 86 0.34 2.88 4.08
C SER A 86 0.16 1.37 4.25
N LEU A 87 -0.88 0.79 3.65
CA LEU A 87 -1.09 -0.66 3.69
C LEU A 87 -0.05 -1.39 2.84
N VAL A 88 0.27 -0.87 1.66
CA VAL A 88 1.36 -1.41 0.84
C VAL A 88 2.69 -1.30 1.60
N ALA A 89 2.93 -0.18 2.26
CA ALA A 89 4.13 0.01 3.08
C ALA A 89 4.22 -1.00 4.22
N ASP A 90 3.08 -1.31 4.87
CA ASP A 90 3.03 -2.37 5.88
C ASP A 90 3.46 -3.72 5.28
N ALA A 91 2.94 -4.06 4.11
CA ALA A 91 3.28 -5.31 3.43
C ALA A 91 4.77 -5.39 3.10
N LEU A 92 5.34 -4.31 2.60
CA LEU A 92 6.77 -4.26 2.29
C LEU A 92 7.62 -4.38 3.55
N THR A 93 7.18 -3.75 4.63
CA THR A 93 7.87 -3.84 5.92
C THR A 93 7.88 -5.28 6.44
N VAL A 94 6.78 -6.01 6.28
CA VAL A 94 6.70 -7.42 6.65
C VAL A 94 7.66 -8.28 5.84
N ARG A 95 7.92 -7.89 4.58
CA ARG A 95 8.90 -8.58 3.73
C ARG A 95 10.35 -8.16 4.01
N GLY A 96 10.58 -7.35 5.04
CA GLY A 96 11.92 -6.94 5.44
C GLY A 96 12.48 -5.77 4.65
N VAL A 97 11.65 -5.03 3.94
CA VAL A 97 12.07 -3.89 3.12
C VAL A 97 11.94 -2.61 3.93
N GLU A 98 12.98 -1.78 3.89
CA GLU A 98 12.89 -0.45 4.47
C GLU A 98 12.06 0.45 3.56
N VAL A 99 11.01 1.05 4.11
CA VAL A 99 10.12 1.95 3.39
C VAL A 99 10.23 3.33 4.00
N ARG A 100 10.33 4.35 3.15
CA ARG A 100 10.35 5.75 3.57
C ARG A 100 9.28 6.52 2.85
N HIS A 101 8.63 7.42 3.57
CA HIS A 101 7.57 8.26 3.02
C HIS A 101 8.13 9.61 2.59
N ILE A 102 7.92 9.95 1.32
CA ILE A 102 8.32 11.25 0.78
C ILE A 102 7.09 12.16 0.85
N THR A 103 7.14 13.15 1.74
CA THR A 103 6.01 14.06 1.98
C THR A 103 6.33 15.51 1.68
N GLY A 104 7.43 15.77 1.00
CA GLY A 104 7.87 17.11 0.66
C GLY A 104 9.37 17.18 0.57
N ARG A 105 9.93 18.35 0.90
CA ARG A 105 11.38 18.57 0.83
C ARG A 105 12.13 18.13 2.08
N SER A 106 11.42 17.79 3.14
CA SER A 106 12.04 17.29 4.35
C SER A 106 12.60 15.89 4.15
N GLU A 107 13.46 15.46 5.08
CA GLU A 107 14.00 14.10 5.09
C GLU A 107 12.85 13.08 5.05
N PRO A 108 12.89 12.10 4.13
CA PRO A 108 11.85 11.07 4.09
C PRO A 108 11.78 10.30 5.41
N ALA A 109 10.58 10.16 5.94
CA ALA A 109 10.34 9.49 7.20
C ALA A 109 10.23 7.97 7.00
N ARG A 110 10.92 7.22 7.86
CA ARG A 110 10.83 5.76 7.84
C ARG A 110 9.43 5.31 8.22
N HIS A 111 8.89 4.36 7.45
CA HIS A 111 7.57 3.79 7.74
C HIS A 111 7.60 2.97 9.02
N VAL A 112 6.59 3.16 9.85
CA VAL A 112 6.35 2.35 11.05
C VAL A 112 5.11 1.51 10.79
N LEU A 113 5.19 0.22 11.08
CA LEU A 113 4.05 -0.69 10.89
C LEU A 113 2.84 -0.16 11.65
N THR A 114 1.67 -0.21 11.00
CA THR A 114 0.43 0.23 11.61
C THR A 114 0.25 -0.44 12.98
N PRO A 115 -0.02 0.33 14.05
CA PRO A 115 -0.02 -0.23 15.42
C PRO A 115 -0.96 -1.39 15.66
N PHE A 116 -2.11 -1.43 15.00
CA PHE A 116 -3.08 -2.52 15.16
C PHE A 116 -2.93 -3.62 14.13
N ALA A 117 -1.86 -3.58 13.31
CA ALA A 117 -1.55 -4.66 12.39
C ALA A 117 -1.08 -5.90 13.17
N ARG A 118 -1.48 -7.06 12.69
CA ARG A 118 -1.02 -8.35 13.23
C ARG A 118 -0.39 -9.14 12.10
N VAL A 119 0.78 -9.69 12.35
CA VAL A 119 1.52 -10.46 11.37
C VAL A 119 1.52 -11.91 11.79
N HIS A 120 1.13 -12.79 10.86
CA HIS A 120 1.13 -14.23 11.09
C HIS A 120 1.56 -14.92 9.80
N GLU A 121 2.65 -15.68 9.88
CA GLU A 121 3.19 -16.43 8.73
C GLU A 121 3.37 -15.58 7.48
N GLY A 122 3.90 -14.36 7.65
CA GLY A 122 4.15 -13.44 6.54
C GLY A 122 2.91 -12.75 5.98
N ARG A 123 1.75 -12.94 6.60
CA ARG A 123 0.50 -12.29 6.21
C ARG A 123 0.10 -11.26 7.27
N ILE A 124 -0.63 -10.24 6.84
CA ILE A 124 -1.04 -9.13 7.70
C ILE A 124 -2.55 -9.12 7.84
N SER A 125 -3.03 -8.90 9.05
CA SER A 125 -4.44 -8.61 9.31
C SER A 125 -4.54 -7.39 10.22
N TYR A 126 -5.70 -6.79 10.25
CA TYR A 126 -5.97 -5.58 11.04
C TYR A 126 -7.24 -5.80 11.87
N PRO A 127 -7.19 -6.68 12.87
CA PRO A 127 -8.37 -6.99 13.67
C PRO A 127 -8.80 -5.80 14.51
N ALA A 128 -10.08 -5.80 14.91
CA ALA A 128 -10.56 -4.81 15.85
C ALA A 128 -9.77 -4.94 17.16
N PRO A 129 -9.60 -3.83 17.90
CA PRO A 129 -8.94 -3.89 19.19
C PRO A 129 -9.69 -4.89 20.10
N ASP A 130 -8.92 -5.70 20.83
CA ASP A 130 -9.49 -6.66 21.77
C ASP A 130 -9.92 -5.92 23.04
N THR A 131 -11.20 -5.58 23.10
CA THR A 131 -11.75 -4.89 24.25
C THR A 131 -11.89 -5.81 25.46
N LEU A 132 -11.85 -7.12 25.23
CA LEU A 132 -11.95 -8.09 26.33
C LEU A 132 -10.64 -8.23 27.09
N ALA A 133 -9.54 -7.74 26.52
CA ALA A 133 -8.25 -7.74 27.17
C ALA A 133 -8.11 -6.66 28.24
N LEU A 134 -9.12 -5.82 28.39
CA LEU A 134 -9.11 -4.73 29.36
C LEU A 134 -9.46 -5.19 30.78
#